data_79e7393dc88f6700bf474d4e3aa76097
#
_entry.id   79e7393dc88f6700bf474d4e3aa76097
#
_cell.length_a   1.000
_cell.length_b   1.000
_cell.length_c   1.000
_cell.angle_alpha   90.00
_cell.angle_beta   90.00
_cell.angle_gamma   90.00
#
_symmetry.space_group_name_H-M   'P 1'
#
loop_
_entity.id
_entity.type
_entity.pdbx_description
1 polymer ?
#
loop_
_entity_poly.entity_id
_entity_poly.type
_entity_poly.pdbx_seq_one_letter_code
_entity_poly.pdbx_strand_id
1 'polypeptide(L)'
;MSNSALINFLKLLGNFWGILEFETWKTNEEKTTDSYFTKTSQKVDRIYYDCNRSGNYAPKPSRERHMKIQGSRKINARCPAGLRVHKTKDNVRVNYTKTHVGHTVELNHLNIHPDDRKLIAGYMSMGITRRSILERIRSSWSEENFHRIHLTGNQDLTNIRRDFEVDASVRRDRNDLISVESWINEMQSSNSDPILLYQAQEQNNPFMLAISTTAQICMFNKYGSNIIAIDSTHGTNDYDFQLTTVMVVDENRYFFQKPGGFLGDFLKFSN
;
A
#
# COMPACT_ATOMS: atom_id res chain seq x y z
N MET A 1 38.21 -30.11 23.58
CA MET A 1 37.74 -29.17 24.63
C MET A 1 36.77 -28.23 23.95
N SER A 2 35.48 -28.48 24.10
CA SER A 2 34.40 -27.69 23.47
C SER A 2 34.12 -26.47 24.33
N ASN A 3 34.54 -25.29 23.85
CA ASN A 3 34.08 -24.02 24.42
C ASN A 3 32.61 -23.81 24.09
N SER A 4 31.73 -24.29 24.96
CA SER A 4 30.34 -23.86 24.99
C SER A 4 30.31 -22.44 25.56
N ALA A 5 30.37 -21.45 24.67
CA ALA A 5 30.11 -20.07 25.05
C ALA A 5 28.69 -19.99 25.65
N LEU A 6 28.61 -19.77 26.95
CA LEU A 6 27.35 -19.48 27.66
C LEU A 6 26.78 -18.18 27.06
N ILE A 7 25.77 -18.31 26.20
CA ILE A 7 25.05 -17.16 25.66
C ILE A 7 24.21 -16.60 26.84
N ASN A 8 24.66 -15.48 27.41
CA ASN A 8 23.90 -14.75 28.42
C ASN A 8 22.67 -14.12 27.76
N PHE A 9 21.49 -14.66 28.02
CA PHE A 9 20.22 -14.08 27.58
C PHE A 9 19.90 -12.85 28.42
N LEU A 10 19.94 -11.68 27.80
CA LEU A 10 19.44 -10.46 28.43
C LEU A 10 17.90 -10.57 28.55
N LYS A 11 17.43 -10.75 29.81
CA LYS A 11 16.02 -10.74 30.16
C LYS A 11 15.68 -9.44 30.87
N LEU A 12 14.70 -8.74 30.38
CA LEU A 12 14.15 -7.54 30.99
C LEU A 12 12.74 -7.81 31.51
N LEU A 13 12.44 -7.28 32.69
CA LEU A 13 11.10 -7.32 33.28
C LEU A 13 10.48 -5.94 33.13
N GLY A 14 9.36 -5.85 32.41
CA GLY A 14 8.57 -4.62 32.28
C GLY A 14 7.23 -4.74 33.00
N ASN A 15 6.80 -3.68 33.67
CA ASN A 15 5.46 -3.53 34.22
C ASN A 15 4.79 -2.33 33.57
N PHE A 16 3.57 -2.50 33.07
CA PHE A 16 2.79 -1.48 32.38
C PHE A 16 1.40 -1.39 33.02
N TRP A 17 0.84 -0.17 33.09
CA TRP A 17 -0.48 0.05 33.66
C TRP A 17 -1.62 -0.52 32.79
N GLY A 18 -1.33 -0.80 31.50
CA GLY A 18 -2.31 -1.36 30.58
C GLY A 18 -1.71 -1.90 29.30
N ILE A 19 -2.57 -2.56 28.50
CA ILE A 19 -2.14 -3.17 27.25
C ILE A 19 -1.71 -2.13 26.21
N LEU A 20 -2.33 -0.95 26.19
CA LEU A 20 -2.01 0.11 25.23
C LEU A 20 -0.59 0.66 25.48
N GLU A 21 -0.22 0.88 26.73
CA GLU A 21 1.12 1.30 27.11
C GLU A 21 2.17 0.26 26.71
N PHE A 22 1.88 -1.01 26.95
CA PHE A 22 2.73 -2.11 26.51
C PHE A 22 2.89 -2.14 24.97
N GLU A 23 1.80 -2.00 24.20
CA GLU A 23 1.88 -2.01 22.72
C GLU A 23 2.68 -0.81 22.22
N THR A 24 2.53 0.35 22.83
CA THR A 24 3.33 1.54 22.51
C THR A 24 4.82 1.31 22.78
N TRP A 25 5.15 0.79 23.96
CA TRP A 25 6.52 0.42 24.32
C TRP A 25 7.09 -0.62 23.35
N LYS A 26 6.33 -1.69 23.05
CA LYS A 26 6.74 -2.74 22.13
C LYS A 26 7.07 -2.17 20.75
N THR A 27 6.22 -1.30 20.23
CA THR A 27 6.41 -0.66 18.93
C THR A 27 7.68 0.20 18.90
N ASN A 28 7.94 0.95 19.96
CA ASN A 28 9.16 1.75 20.10
C ASN A 28 10.41 0.85 20.25
N GLU A 29 10.34 -0.22 21.02
CA GLU A 29 11.44 -1.17 21.18
C GLU A 29 11.77 -1.87 19.86
N GLU A 30 10.77 -2.27 19.08
CA GLU A 30 10.94 -2.83 17.74
C GLU A 30 11.65 -1.87 16.78
N LYS A 31 11.32 -0.58 16.88
CA LYS A 31 11.96 0.48 16.07
C LYS A 31 13.41 0.72 16.47
N THR A 32 13.70 0.81 17.76
CA THR A 32 15.05 1.11 18.27
C THR A 32 16.01 -0.07 18.15
N THR A 33 15.51 -1.29 18.13
CA THR A 33 16.34 -2.52 18.04
C THR A 33 16.34 -3.15 16.65
N ASP A 34 15.70 -2.52 15.65
CA ASP A 34 15.50 -3.08 14.32
C ASP A 34 15.02 -4.54 14.37
N SER A 35 14.06 -4.81 15.24
CA SER A 35 13.47 -6.13 15.44
C SER A 35 11.97 -6.11 15.14
N TYR A 36 11.36 -7.29 15.06
CA TYR A 36 9.91 -7.41 14.92
C TYR A 36 9.43 -8.70 15.60
N PHE A 37 8.42 -8.57 16.46
CA PHE A 37 7.86 -9.66 17.20
C PHE A 37 6.44 -9.99 16.74
N THR A 38 6.27 -11.19 16.22
CA THR A 38 4.97 -11.68 15.76
C THR A 38 4.23 -12.35 16.90
N LYS A 39 2.96 -11.99 17.10
CA LYS A 39 2.09 -12.68 18.04
C LYS A 39 1.86 -14.12 17.57
N THR A 40 2.29 -15.08 18.38
CA THR A 40 2.21 -16.50 18.07
C THR A 40 1.08 -17.22 18.80
N SER A 41 0.72 -16.75 19.99
CA SER A 41 -0.37 -17.32 20.77
C SER A 41 -0.97 -16.27 21.69
N GLN A 42 -2.27 -16.42 21.96
CA GLN A 42 -2.99 -15.60 22.95
C GLN A 42 -3.94 -16.48 23.74
N LYS A 43 -3.85 -16.37 25.07
CA LYS A 43 -4.81 -16.91 26.03
C LYS A 43 -5.48 -15.74 26.75
N VAL A 44 -6.45 -16.00 27.60
CA VAL A 44 -7.20 -14.96 28.33
C VAL A 44 -6.26 -13.98 29.05
N ASP A 45 -5.28 -14.51 29.77
CA ASP A 45 -4.34 -13.77 30.63
C ASP A 45 -2.92 -13.65 30.06
N ARG A 46 -2.60 -14.30 28.93
CA ARG A 46 -1.24 -14.38 28.39
C ARG A 46 -1.19 -14.17 26.90
N ILE A 47 -0.17 -13.41 26.44
CA ILE A 47 0.15 -13.23 25.02
C ILE A 47 1.62 -13.58 24.81
N TYR A 48 1.89 -14.29 23.73
CA TYR A 48 3.22 -14.72 23.33
C TYR A 48 3.60 -14.07 22.02
N TYR A 49 4.76 -13.42 22.01
CA TYR A 49 5.35 -12.88 20.79
C TYR A 49 6.73 -13.53 20.60
N ASP A 50 6.99 -14.01 19.42
CA ASP A 50 8.28 -14.57 19.04
C ASP A 50 8.91 -13.73 17.93
N CYS A 51 10.25 -13.74 17.84
CA CYS A 51 10.98 -13.11 16.76
C CYS A 51 10.40 -13.52 15.40
N ASN A 52 10.19 -12.58 14.50
CA ASN A 52 9.61 -12.84 13.17
C ASN A 52 10.46 -13.79 12.32
N ARG A 53 11.77 -13.91 12.63
CA ARG A 53 12.70 -14.82 11.98
C ARG A 53 12.62 -16.26 12.53
N SER A 54 12.07 -16.44 13.73
CA SER A 54 11.97 -17.74 14.42
C SER A 54 11.00 -18.67 13.69
N GLY A 55 11.36 -19.95 13.55
CA GLY A 55 10.53 -21.02 13.02
C GLY A 55 10.94 -21.50 11.63
N ASN A 56 10.15 -22.45 11.09
CA ASN A 56 10.42 -23.11 9.83
C ASN A 56 9.58 -22.53 8.70
N TYR A 57 10.13 -22.50 7.52
CA TYR A 57 9.41 -22.22 6.29
C TYR A 57 8.89 -23.52 5.68
N ALA A 58 7.58 -23.61 5.51
CA ALA A 58 6.95 -24.69 4.76
C ALA A 58 6.29 -24.11 3.50
N PRO A 59 6.76 -24.47 2.29
CA PRO A 59 6.11 -24.05 1.05
C PRO A 59 4.73 -24.72 0.96
N LYS A 60 3.71 -23.96 0.51
CA LYS A 60 2.39 -24.54 0.24
C LYS A 60 2.47 -25.42 -1.03
N PRO A 61 1.94 -26.65 -1.04
CA PRO A 61 1.99 -27.55 -2.19
C PRO A 61 1.35 -26.98 -3.47
N SER A 62 0.30 -26.17 -3.32
CA SER A 62 -0.46 -25.53 -4.42
C SER A 62 0.09 -24.18 -4.85
N ARG A 63 1.39 -23.93 -4.64
CA ARG A 63 1.97 -22.64 -4.96
C ARG A 63 2.25 -22.50 -6.45
N GLU A 64 1.51 -21.65 -7.13
CA GLU A 64 1.70 -21.31 -8.56
C GLU A 64 2.85 -20.29 -8.77
N ARG A 65 3.22 -19.54 -7.75
CA ARG A 65 4.23 -18.47 -7.86
C ARG A 65 5.61 -18.95 -7.39
N HIS A 66 6.65 -18.58 -8.14
CA HIS A 66 8.04 -18.80 -7.73
C HIS A 66 8.36 -18.14 -6.37
N MET A 67 9.33 -18.70 -5.66
CA MET A 67 9.84 -18.07 -4.43
C MET A 67 10.45 -16.71 -4.76
N LYS A 68 10.26 -15.75 -3.84
CA LYS A 68 10.95 -14.46 -3.93
C LYS A 68 12.46 -14.68 -3.87
N ILE A 69 13.23 -13.88 -4.61
CA ILE A 69 14.71 -13.91 -4.59
C ILE A 69 15.27 -13.75 -3.17
N GLN A 70 14.62 -12.96 -2.33
CA GLN A 70 14.99 -12.77 -0.91
C GLN A 70 14.80 -14.01 -0.03
N GLY A 71 14.16 -15.07 -0.54
CA GLY A 71 13.86 -16.27 0.23
C GLY A 71 12.79 -16.06 1.31
N SER A 72 12.83 -16.93 2.32
CA SER A 72 11.93 -16.90 3.47
C SER A 72 12.46 -15.99 4.59
N ARG A 73 11.54 -15.36 5.34
CA ARG A 73 11.89 -14.70 6.60
C ARG A 73 12.37 -15.68 7.68
N LYS A 74 11.97 -16.96 7.59
CA LYS A 74 12.27 -17.97 8.61
C LYS A 74 13.67 -18.50 8.48
N ILE A 75 14.35 -18.64 9.62
CA ILE A 75 15.74 -19.15 9.71
C ILE A 75 15.80 -20.68 9.78
N ASN A 76 14.65 -21.37 9.72
CA ASN A 76 14.51 -22.81 9.92
C ASN A 76 15.06 -23.31 11.28
N ALA A 77 15.06 -22.41 12.27
CA ALA A 77 15.48 -22.65 13.64
C ALA A 77 14.69 -21.74 14.57
N ARG A 78 14.80 -22.01 15.89
CA ARG A 78 14.15 -21.18 16.92
C ARG A 78 15.10 -20.07 17.37
N CYS A 79 14.68 -18.80 17.17
CA CYS A 79 15.30 -17.66 17.82
C CYS A 79 14.71 -17.50 19.23
N PRO A 80 15.53 -17.34 20.29
CA PRO A 80 15.02 -17.17 21.66
C PRO A 80 14.42 -15.80 21.94
N ALA A 81 14.71 -14.80 21.12
CA ALA A 81 14.17 -13.45 21.30
C ALA A 81 12.64 -13.45 21.22
N GLY A 82 12.00 -12.77 22.16
CA GLY A 82 10.55 -12.72 22.22
C GLY A 82 10.02 -12.12 23.52
N LEU A 83 8.70 -11.95 23.55
CA LEU A 83 7.96 -11.34 24.66
C LEU A 83 6.96 -12.35 25.22
N ARG A 84 6.90 -12.43 26.54
CA ARG A 84 5.91 -13.20 27.28
C ARG A 84 5.13 -12.24 28.15
N VAL A 85 3.92 -11.93 27.72
CA VAL A 85 3.05 -10.91 28.32
C VAL A 85 2.02 -11.60 29.20
N HIS A 86 1.92 -11.20 30.44
CA HIS A 86 0.91 -11.64 31.39
C HIS A 86 0.03 -10.46 31.79
N LYS A 87 -1.25 -10.58 31.53
CA LYS A 87 -2.28 -9.58 31.87
C LYS A 87 -2.86 -9.91 33.24
N THR A 88 -2.88 -8.95 34.12
CA THR A 88 -3.65 -8.98 35.36
C THR A 88 -4.77 -7.95 35.31
N LYS A 89 -5.62 -7.87 36.34
CA LYS A 89 -6.71 -6.87 36.38
C LYS A 89 -6.16 -5.42 36.30
N ASP A 90 -5.02 -5.18 36.97
CA ASP A 90 -4.51 -3.84 37.23
C ASP A 90 -3.24 -3.50 36.41
N ASN A 91 -2.55 -4.50 35.90
CA ASN A 91 -1.29 -4.29 35.19
C ASN A 91 -0.98 -5.35 34.13
N VAL A 92 0.04 -5.07 33.32
CA VAL A 92 0.59 -5.97 32.31
C VAL A 92 2.07 -6.19 32.62
N ARG A 93 2.44 -7.44 32.93
CA ARG A 93 3.83 -7.86 33.17
C ARG A 93 4.42 -8.47 31.92
N VAL A 94 5.64 -8.08 31.58
CA VAL A 94 6.32 -8.53 30.37
C VAL A 94 7.68 -9.09 30.70
N ASN A 95 7.91 -10.33 30.29
CA ASN A 95 9.24 -10.94 30.25
C ASN A 95 9.75 -10.82 28.81
N TYR A 96 10.75 -9.99 28.59
CA TYR A 96 11.38 -9.74 27.31
C TYR A 96 12.75 -10.39 27.23
N THR A 97 12.94 -11.29 26.27
CA THR A 97 14.23 -11.83 25.90
C THR A 97 14.75 -11.09 24.68
N LYS A 98 15.77 -10.26 24.87
CA LYS A 98 16.30 -9.36 23.82
C LYS A 98 17.28 -10.05 22.88
N THR A 99 17.97 -11.08 23.33
CA THR A 99 19.05 -11.73 22.58
C THR A 99 18.52 -12.54 21.42
N HIS A 100 18.90 -12.16 20.20
CA HIS A 100 18.67 -12.93 19.00
C HIS A 100 19.81 -13.94 18.76
N VAL A 101 19.44 -15.13 18.25
CA VAL A 101 20.41 -16.21 17.94
C VAL A 101 20.04 -16.82 16.58
N GLY A 102 21.07 -17.14 15.80
CA GLY A 102 20.92 -17.80 14.49
C GLY A 102 20.63 -16.86 13.33
N HIS A 103 20.58 -15.54 13.57
CA HIS A 103 20.48 -14.51 12.53
C HIS A 103 21.00 -13.16 13.03
N THR A 104 21.36 -12.31 12.10
CA THR A 104 21.68 -10.91 12.33
C THR A 104 20.46 -10.02 12.08
N VAL A 105 20.60 -8.72 12.29
CA VAL A 105 19.61 -7.73 11.88
C VAL A 105 19.63 -7.60 10.36
N GLU A 106 18.50 -7.90 9.73
CA GLU A 106 18.30 -7.79 8.28
C GLU A 106 17.04 -6.98 8.02
N LEU A 107 17.22 -5.69 7.70
CA LEU A 107 16.14 -4.72 7.55
C LEU A 107 15.07 -5.12 6.52
N ASN A 108 15.48 -5.78 5.42
CA ASN A 108 14.55 -6.25 4.38
C ASN A 108 13.59 -7.35 4.84
N HIS A 109 13.87 -8.02 5.94
CA HIS A 109 12.97 -9.00 6.55
C HIS A 109 12.03 -8.40 7.60
N LEU A 110 12.21 -7.12 7.96
CA LEU A 110 11.33 -6.41 8.86
C LEU A 110 10.08 -5.89 8.14
N ASN A 111 9.04 -5.66 8.89
CA ASN A 111 7.89 -4.90 8.42
C ASN A 111 8.22 -3.39 8.50
N ILE A 112 7.61 -2.60 7.61
CA ILE A 112 7.65 -1.15 7.74
C ILE A 112 6.89 -0.78 9.01
N HIS A 113 7.50 0.10 9.82
CA HIS A 113 6.91 0.56 11.08
C HIS A 113 5.49 1.14 10.87
N PRO A 114 4.55 0.95 11.81
CA PRO A 114 3.18 1.45 11.67
C PRO A 114 3.09 2.95 11.37
N ASP A 115 3.92 3.77 12.00
CA ASP A 115 3.91 5.23 11.77
C ASP A 115 4.43 5.60 10.38
N ASP A 116 5.46 4.90 9.90
CA ASP A 116 5.97 5.07 8.53
C ASP A 116 4.92 4.64 7.50
N ARG A 117 4.16 3.58 7.79
CA ARG A 117 3.03 3.15 6.94
C ARG A 117 1.92 4.20 6.89
N LYS A 118 1.58 4.82 8.04
CA LYS A 118 0.61 5.93 8.10
C LYS A 118 1.11 7.15 7.32
N LEU A 119 2.39 7.50 7.45
CA LEU A 119 3.01 8.59 6.72
C LEU A 119 2.91 8.36 5.20
N ILE A 120 3.27 7.17 4.73
CA ILE A 120 3.19 6.79 3.32
C ILE A 120 1.73 6.82 2.83
N ALA A 121 0.78 6.28 3.61
CA ALA A 121 -0.64 6.33 3.29
C ALA A 121 -1.15 7.78 3.19
N GLY A 122 -0.70 8.67 4.07
CA GLY A 122 -1.00 10.10 4.01
C GLY A 122 -0.50 10.75 2.72
N TYR A 123 0.72 10.45 2.27
CA TYR A 123 1.21 10.93 0.98
C TYR A 123 0.37 10.44 -0.21
N MET A 124 -0.04 9.16 -0.17
CA MET A 124 -0.92 8.61 -1.20
C MET A 124 -2.29 9.27 -1.22
N SER A 125 -2.89 9.53 -0.05
CA SER A 125 -4.19 10.22 0.07
C SER A 125 -4.14 11.66 -0.45
N MET A 126 -2.97 12.32 -0.37
CA MET A 126 -2.74 13.63 -0.98
C MET A 126 -2.49 13.57 -2.51
N GLY A 127 -2.57 12.40 -3.12
CA GLY A 127 -2.35 12.22 -4.55
C GLY A 127 -0.87 12.28 -5.00
N ILE A 128 0.09 12.20 -4.05
CA ILE A 128 1.51 12.19 -4.40
C ILE A 128 1.84 10.89 -5.15
N THR A 129 2.55 11.00 -6.26
CA THR A 129 2.88 9.86 -7.11
C THR A 129 3.77 8.85 -6.39
N ARG A 130 3.65 7.56 -6.73
CA ARG A 130 4.51 6.50 -6.15
C ARG A 130 5.99 6.80 -6.31
N ARG A 131 6.39 7.33 -7.48
CA ARG A 131 7.77 7.72 -7.75
C ARG A 131 8.25 8.79 -6.79
N SER A 132 7.50 9.87 -6.63
CA SER A 132 7.86 10.97 -5.72
C SER A 132 7.89 10.53 -4.26
N ILE A 133 6.99 9.62 -3.83
CA ILE A 133 7.03 9.03 -2.49
C ILE A 133 8.34 8.26 -2.29
N LEU A 134 8.73 7.38 -3.23
CA LEU A 134 9.96 6.61 -3.13
C LEU A 134 11.22 7.49 -3.17
N GLU A 135 11.25 8.50 -4.01
CA GLU A 135 12.35 9.47 -4.08
C GLU A 135 12.49 10.23 -2.76
N ARG A 136 11.38 10.72 -2.20
CA ARG A 136 11.37 11.42 -0.91
C ARG A 136 11.87 10.54 0.25
N ILE A 137 11.41 9.29 0.33
CA ILE A 137 11.87 8.34 1.35
C ILE A 137 13.36 8.06 1.19
N ARG A 138 13.80 7.79 -0.04
CA ARG A 138 15.22 7.47 -0.31
C ARG A 138 16.15 8.66 -0.09
N SER A 139 15.71 9.88 -0.35
CA SER A 139 16.51 11.07 -0.11
C SER A 139 16.65 11.44 1.38
N SER A 140 15.83 10.87 2.26
CA SER A 140 15.87 11.14 3.69
C SER A 140 16.85 10.25 4.48
N TRP A 141 17.53 9.30 3.82
CA TRP A 141 18.48 8.42 4.49
C TRP A 141 19.79 9.14 4.87
N SER A 142 20.42 8.66 5.93
CA SER A 142 21.83 8.96 6.27
C SER A 142 22.47 7.69 6.84
N GLU A 143 23.79 7.65 6.96
CA GLU A 143 24.48 6.49 7.54
C GLU A 143 24.01 6.20 8.97
N GLU A 144 23.67 7.23 9.73
CA GLU A 144 23.17 7.12 11.11
C GLU A 144 21.67 6.80 11.20
N ASN A 145 20.91 7.02 10.12
CA ASN A 145 19.46 6.90 10.09
C ASN A 145 18.98 6.03 8.91
N PHE A 146 19.54 4.83 8.78
CA PHE A 146 19.13 3.88 7.76
C PHE A 146 18.22 2.80 8.35
N HIS A 147 16.92 2.88 8.06
CA HIS A 147 15.88 2.00 8.59
C HIS A 147 15.11 1.29 7.48
N ARG A 148 14.22 0.35 7.87
CA ARG A 148 13.39 -0.42 6.95
C ARG A 148 12.59 0.44 5.95
N ILE A 149 12.17 1.64 6.33
CA ILE A 149 11.44 2.54 5.44
C ILE A 149 12.22 2.86 4.16
N HIS A 150 13.54 3.06 4.24
CA HIS A 150 14.40 3.40 3.09
C HIS A 150 14.51 2.25 2.06
N LEU A 151 14.16 1.03 2.47
CA LEU A 151 14.05 -0.15 1.60
C LEU A 151 12.63 -0.36 1.04
N THR A 152 11.75 0.65 1.13
CA THR A 152 10.39 0.58 0.60
C THR A 152 10.41 0.39 -0.91
N GLY A 153 9.66 -0.60 -1.38
CA GLY A 153 9.47 -0.91 -2.80
C GLY A 153 8.02 -0.69 -3.27
N ASN A 154 7.80 -0.83 -4.58
CA ASN A 154 6.46 -0.69 -5.16
C ASN A 154 5.43 -1.66 -4.56
N GLN A 155 5.85 -2.88 -4.20
CA GLN A 155 4.97 -3.85 -3.56
C GLN A 155 4.54 -3.42 -2.16
N ASP A 156 5.44 -2.78 -1.39
CA ASP A 156 5.09 -2.23 -0.08
C ASP A 156 4.06 -1.11 -0.22
N LEU A 157 4.25 -0.21 -1.22
CA LEU A 157 3.29 0.85 -1.52
C LEU A 157 1.92 0.28 -1.90
N THR A 158 1.88 -0.77 -2.73
CA THR A 158 0.61 -1.45 -3.10
C THR A 158 -0.08 -2.05 -1.88
N ASN A 159 0.68 -2.69 -0.98
CA ASN A 159 0.13 -3.26 0.24
C ASN A 159 -0.40 -2.17 1.19
N ILE A 160 0.35 -1.07 1.35
CA ILE A 160 -0.08 0.06 2.18
C ILE A 160 -1.37 0.67 1.63
N ARG A 161 -1.43 0.91 0.32
CA ARG A 161 -2.62 1.46 -0.36
C ARG A 161 -3.87 0.63 -0.09
N ARG A 162 -3.74 -0.70 -0.18
CA ARG A 162 -4.81 -1.64 0.12
C ARG A 162 -5.18 -1.64 1.61
N ASP A 163 -4.18 -1.73 2.50
CA ASP A 163 -4.40 -1.92 3.93
C ASP A 163 -4.95 -0.65 4.62
N PHE A 164 -4.71 0.52 4.03
CA PHE A 164 -5.28 1.81 4.48
C PHE A 164 -6.47 2.25 3.62
N GLU A 165 -6.93 1.40 2.71
CA GLU A 165 -8.09 1.66 1.84
C GLU A 165 -8.05 3.05 1.17
N VAL A 166 -6.85 3.47 0.75
CA VAL A 166 -6.63 4.82 0.18
C VAL A 166 -7.55 5.10 -1.00
N ASP A 167 -7.98 4.07 -1.72
CA ASP A 167 -8.90 4.16 -2.85
C ASP A 167 -10.37 3.96 -2.46
N ALA A 168 -10.69 3.75 -1.18
CA ALA A 168 -12.06 3.45 -0.73
C ALA A 168 -13.02 4.60 -1.04
N SER A 169 -12.52 5.86 -1.04
CA SER A 169 -13.30 7.02 -1.45
C SER A 169 -13.59 7.09 -2.94
N VAL A 170 -12.79 6.39 -3.76
CA VAL A 170 -12.93 6.35 -5.23
C VAL A 170 -13.69 5.10 -5.67
N ARG A 171 -13.45 3.97 -5.00
CA ARG A 171 -14.10 2.69 -5.31
C ARG A 171 -15.36 2.50 -4.46
N ARG A 172 -16.51 2.58 -5.07
CA ARG A 172 -17.83 2.51 -4.40
C ARG A 172 -18.29 1.09 -4.09
N ASP A 173 -17.84 0.11 -4.91
CA ASP A 173 -18.12 -1.31 -4.72
C ASP A 173 -16.92 -2.18 -5.09
N ARG A 174 -16.89 -3.44 -4.62
CA ARG A 174 -15.86 -4.42 -5.00
C ARG A 174 -16.01 -4.89 -6.44
N ASN A 175 -17.23 -4.89 -6.94
CA ASN A 175 -17.55 -5.12 -8.35
C ASN A 175 -17.34 -3.81 -9.11
N ASP A 176 -16.43 -3.81 -10.08
CA ASP A 176 -16.06 -2.60 -10.82
C ASP A 176 -17.24 -2.04 -11.65
N LEU A 177 -18.10 -2.90 -12.19
CA LEU A 177 -19.31 -2.46 -12.91
C LEU A 177 -20.26 -1.70 -11.99
N ILE A 178 -20.59 -2.28 -10.84
CA ILE A 178 -21.45 -1.64 -9.82
C ILE A 178 -20.82 -0.33 -9.32
N SER A 179 -19.48 -0.33 -9.14
CA SER A 179 -18.74 0.87 -8.71
C SER A 179 -18.82 1.98 -9.76
N VAL A 180 -18.72 1.66 -11.04
CA VAL A 180 -18.87 2.62 -12.17
C VAL A 180 -20.29 3.14 -12.25
N GLU A 181 -21.30 2.27 -12.19
CA GLU A 181 -22.71 2.69 -12.21
C GLU A 181 -23.06 3.61 -11.05
N SER A 182 -22.60 3.27 -9.84
CA SER A 182 -22.80 4.10 -8.65
C SER A 182 -22.15 5.48 -8.82
N TRP A 183 -20.94 5.55 -9.40
CA TRP A 183 -20.26 6.81 -9.68
C TRP A 183 -21.01 7.63 -10.74
N ILE A 184 -21.51 7.00 -11.81
CA ILE A 184 -22.29 7.67 -12.86
C ILE A 184 -23.55 8.30 -12.27
N ASN A 185 -24.31 7.54 -11.46
CA ASN A 185 -25.53 8.04 -10.81
C ASN A 185 -25.23 9.25 -9.90
N GLU A 186 -24.10 9.22 -9.17
CA GLU A 186 -23.68 10.35 -8.34
C GLU A 186 -23.32 11.58 -9.19
N MET A 187 -22.59 11.41 -10.29
CA MET A 187 -22.20 12.51 -11.18
C MET A 187 -23.40 13.13 -11.90
N GLN A 188 -24.31 12.32 -12.41
CA GLN A 188 -25.56 12.79 -13.04
C GLN A 188 -26.48 13.53 -12.06
N SER A 189 -26.38 13.21 -10.76
CA SER A 189 -27.12 13.92 -9.71
C SER A 189 -26.46 15.22 -9.28
N SER A 190 -25.24 15.50 -9.75
CA SER A 190 -24.47 16.69 -9.40
C SER A 190 -24.79 17.87 -10.34
N ASN A 191 -24.56 19.10 -9.86
CA ASN A 191 -24.76 20.31 -10.67
C ASN A 191 -23.75 20.45 -11.84
N SER A 192 -22.73 19.60 -11.89
CA SER A 192 -21.71 19.58 -12.92
C SER A 192 -21.55 18.17 -13.48
N ASP A 193 -22.62 17.65 -14.11
CA ASP A 193 -22.60 16.32 -14.72
C ASP A 193 -21.51 16.27 -15.85
N PRO A 194 -20.45 15.48 -15.68
CA PRO A 194 -19.42 15.30 -16.69
C PRO A 194 -19.74 14.18 -17.68
N ILE A 195 -20.84 13.47 -17.53
CA ILE A 195 -21.18 12.29 -18.32
C ILE A 195 -21.85 12.71 -19.63
N LEU A 196 -21.12 12.54 -20.75
CA LEU A 196 -21.69 12.78 -22.09
C LEU A 196 -22.45 11.57 -22.62
N LEU A 197 -21.95 10.38 -22.35
CA LEU A 197 -22.55 9.12 -22.78
C LEU A 197 -22.19 8.01 -21.81
N TYR A 198 -23.15 7.19 -21.46
CA TYR A 198 -22.94 5.93 -20.78
C TYR A 198 -23.76 4.82 -21.41
N GLN A 199 -23.11 3.71 -21.71
CA GLN A 199 -23.73 2.49 -22.18
C GLN A 199 -23.12 1.32 -21.38
N ALA A 200 -23.94 0.65 -20.59
CA ALA A 200 -23.52 -0.54 -19.87
C ALA A 200 -23.20 -1.69 -20.85
N GLN A 201 -22.31 -2.57 -20.46
CA GLN A 201 -22.03 -3.79 -21.22
C GLN A 201 -23.19 -4.76 -21.12
N GLU A 202 -23.79 -5.09 -22.27
CA GLU A 202 -24.82 -6.10 -22.41
C GLU A 202 -24.39 -7.13 -23.47
N GLN A 203 -25.18 -8.23 -23.64
CA GLN A 203 -24.81 -9.35 -24.55
C GLN A 203 -24.49 -8.90 -25.99
N ASN A 204 -25.11 -7.83 -26.49
CA ASN A 204 -24.93 -7.30 -27.85
C ASN A 204 -24.45 -5.85 -27.89
N ASN A 205 -24.27 -5.20 -26.76
CA ASN A 205 -23.83 -3.81 -26.68
C ASN A 205 -22.50 -3.72 -25.92
N PRO A 206 -21.45 -3.15 -26.55
CA PRO A 206 -20.18 -2.94 -25.88
C PRO A 206 -20.33 -1.87 -24.78
N PHE A 207 -19.50 -1.95 -23.76
CA PHE A 207 -19.37 -0.88 -22.76
C PHE A 207 -18.85 0.40 -23.44
N MET A 208 -19.52 1.52 -23.16
CA MET A 208 -19.07 2.83 -23.64
C MET A 208 -19.29 3.89 -22.54
N LEU A 209 -18.28 4.68 -22.27
CA LEU A 209 -18.34 5.80 -21.35
C LEU A 209 -17.59 7.00 -21.95
N ALA A 210 -18.28 8.11 -22.17
CA ALA A 210 -17.69 9.36 -22.57
C ALA A 210 -17.87 10.41 -21.47
N ILE A 211 -16.77 11.07 -21.12
CA ILE A 211 -16.70 12.04 -20.03
C ILE A 211 -16.13 13.36 -20.54
N SER A 212 -16.75 14.46 -20.16
CA SER A 212 -16.18 15.80 -20.39
C SER A 212 -16.64 16.78 -19.34
N THR A 213 -15.73 17.58 -18.83
CA THR A 213 -16.06 18.67 -17.91
C THR A 213 -16.58 19.88 -18.69
N THR A 214 -17.32 20.77 -18.02
CA THR A 214 -17.81 22.02 -18.61
C THR A 214 -16.66 22.84 -19.24
N ALA A 215 -15.49 22.86 -18.57
CA ALA A 215 -14.32 23.56 -19.10
C ALA A 215 -13.80 22.93 -20.40
N GLN A 216 -13.80 21.59 -20.50
CA GLN A 216 -13.39 20.87 -21.72
C GLN A 216 -14.37 21.13 -22.85
N ILE A 217 -15.66 21.12 -22.60
CA ILE A 217 -16.71 21.46 -23.60
C ILE A 217 -16.50 22.89 -24.08
N CYS A 218 -16.26 23.87 -23.22
CA CYS A 218 -15.97 25.24 -23.60
C CYS A 218 -14.73 25.33 -24.52
N MET A 219 -13.65 24.61 -24.16
CA MET A 219 -12.44 24.58 -25.00
C MET A 219 -12.68 23.90 -26.35
N PHE A 220 -13.43 22.79 -26.35
CA PHE A 220 -13.80 22.11 -27.60
C PHE A 220 -14.63 23.02 -28.51
N ASN A 221 -15.64 23.71 -27.99
CA ASN A 221 -16.45 24.64 -28.74
C ASN A 221 -15.66 25.82 -29.29
N LYS A 222 -14.64 26.28 -28.56
CA LYS A 222 -13.78 27.39 -28.96
C LYS A 222 -12.78 27.02 -30.06
N TYR A 223 -12.13 25.87 -29.91
CA TYR A 223 -10.96 25.51 -30.75
C TYR A 223 -11.19 24.31 -31.66
N GLY A 224 -12.25 23.52 -31.44
CA GLY A 224 -12.50 22.28 -32.20
C GLY A 224 -12.79 22.44 -33.67
N SER A 225 -13.12 23.67 -34.11
CA SER A 225 -13.25 24.00 -35.57
C SER A 225 -11.93 24.06 -36.32
N ASN A 226 -10.81 24.20 -35.60
CA ASN A 226 -9.50 24.36 -36.23
C ASN A 226 -8.79 23.02 -36.43
N ILE A 227 -8.39 22.38 -35.30
CA ILE A 227 -7.68 21.12 -35.32
C ILE A 227 -8.19 20.26 -34.13
N ILE A 228 -8.56 19.02 -34.42
CA ILE A 228 -8.87 18.00 -33.45
C ILE A 228 -7.81 16.89 -33.59
N ALA A 229 -7.18 16.51 -32.49
CA ALA A 229 -6.34 15.33 -32.42
C ALA A 229 -7.06 14.23 -31.62
N ILE A 230 -7.00 13.00 -32.14
CA ILE A 230 -7.60 11.82 -31.50
C ILE A 230 -6.47 10.83 -31.30
N ASP A 231 -6.31 10.36 -30.04
CA ASP A 231 -5.36 9.33 -29.68
C ASP A 231 -6.07 8.20 -28.97
N SER A 232 -5.71 6.97 -29.31
CA SER A 232 -6.30 5.77 -28.74
C SER A 232 -5.22 4.85 -28.20
N THR A 233 -5.34 4.51 -26.93
CA THR A 233 -4.37 3.69 -26.19
C THR A 233 -5.01 2.37 -25.77
N HIS A 234 -4.30 1.26 -26.05
CA HIS A 234 -4.68 -0.09 -25.65
C HIS A 234 -3.93 -0.54 -24.39
N GLY A 235 -4.44 -1.58 -23.70
CA GLY A 235 -3.75 -2.19 -22.55
C GLY A 235 -3.66 -1.30 -21.30
N THR A 236 -4.51 -0.31 -21.17
CA THR A 236 -4.55 0.60 -20.02
C THR A 236 -5.30 0.03 -18.82
N ASN A 237 -6.03 -1.07 -18.99
CA ASN A 237 -6.87 -1.69 -17.97
C ASN A 237 -6.97 -3.20 -18.18
N ASP A 238 -7.39 -3.92 -17.12
CA ASP A 238 -7.50 -5.38 -17.10
C ASP A 238 -8.66 -5.94 -17.96
N TYR A 239 -9.54 -5.07 -18.45
CA TYR A 239 -10.72 -5.43 -19.26
C TYR A 239 -10.49 -5.23 -20.76
N ASP A 240 -9.26 -4.89 -21.17
CA ASP A 240 -8.86 -4.60 -22.55
C ASP A 240 -9.71 -3.53 -23.25
N PHE A 241 -10.30 -2.62 -22.47
CA PHE A 241 -11.03 -1.50 -23.05
C PHE A 241 -10.06 -0.49 -23.67
N GLN A 242 -10.39 -0.02 -24.85
CA GLN A 242 -9.67 1.05 -25.53
C GLN A 242 -9.97 2.40 -24.89
N LEU A 243 -8.93 3.15 -24.55
CA LEU A 243 -9.05 4.52 -24.08
C LEU A 243 -8.80 5.47 -25.25
N THR A 244 -9.82 6.23 -25.65
CA THR A 244 -9.69 7.24 -26.70
C THR A 244 -9.76 8.63 -26.08
N THR A 245 -8.76 9.45 -26.37
CA THR A 245 -8.67 10.84 -25.93
C THR A 245 -8.87 11.76 -27.13
N VAL A 246 -9.77 12.73 -27.01
CA VAL A 246 -9.98 13.79 -28.00
C VAL A 246 -9.38 15.08 -27.45
N MET A 247 -8.52 15.71 -28.21
CA MET A 247 -7.81 16.94 -27.86
C MET A 247 -8.06 18.02 -28.87
N VAL A 248 -8.09 19.29 -28.47
CA VAL A 248 -8.13 20.46 -29.31
C VAL A 248 -6.84 21.24 -29.17
N VAL A 249 -6.49 21.98 -30.21
CA VAL A 249 -5.27 22.79 -30.31
C VAL A 249 -5.64 24.27 -30.24
N ASP A 250 -5.02 25.02 -29.33
CA ASP A 250 -5.25 26.45 -29.17
C ASP A 250 -4.57 27.29 -30.28
N GLU A 251 -4.76 28.59 -30.23
CA GLU A 251 -4.20 29.56 -31.18
C GLU A 251 -2.66 29.56 -31.22
N ASN A 252 -2.01 29.13 -30.10
CA ASN A 252 -0.56 29.05 -29.98
C ASN A 252 0.00 27.67 -30.38
N ARG A 253 -0.84 26.77 -30.88
CA ARG A 253 -0.51 25.38 -31.23
C ARG A 253 -0.08 24.52 -30.03
N TYR A 254 -0.49 24.87 -28.81
CA TYR A 254 -0.31 24.02 -27.67
C TYR A 254 -1.50 23.04 -27.55
N PHE A 255 -1.19 21.77 -27.42
CA PHE A 255 -2.16 20.80 -26.93
C PHE A 255 -2.47 21.16 -25.50
N PHE A 256 -3.72 21.32 -25.15
CA PHE A 256 -4.13 21.53 -23.77
C PHE A 256 -3.92 20.23 -22.99
N GLN A 257 -2.70 20.03 -22.54
CA GLN A 257 -2.32 19.06 -21.55
C GLN A 257 -1.79 19.82 -20.34
N LYS A 258 -2.66 20.11 -19.37
CA LYS A 258 -2.21 20.70 -18.12
C LYS A 258 -1.47 19.64 -17.31
N PRO A 259 -0.25 19.88 -16.77
CA PRO A 259 0.43 18.95 -15.90
C PRO A 259 -0.45 18.67 -14.67
N GLY A 260 -0.91 17.44 -14.48
CA GLY A 260 -1.66 16.99 -13.30
C GLY A 260 -3.17 16.95 -13.40
N GLY A 261 -3.77 17.20 -14.58
CA GLY A 261 -5.20 17.01 -14.82
C GLY A 261 -5.44 16.48 -16.23
N PHE A 262 -6.16 15.39 -16.34
CA PHE A 262 -6.65 14.93 -17.64
C PHE A 262 -7.68 15.92 -18.16
N LEU A 263 -7.32 16.72 -19.14
CA LEU A 263 -8.22 17.50 -19.97
C LEU A 263 -8.30 16.78 -21.31
N GLY A 264 -9.30 15.91 -21.45
CA GLY A 264 -9.60 15.21 -22.69
C GLY A 264 -10.95 14.55 -22.56
N ASP A 265 -11.72 14.54 -23.61
CA ASP A 265 -12.90 13.72 -23.72
C ASP A 265 -12.43 12.27 -23.86
N PHE A 266 -12.87 11.39 -22.96
CA PHE A 266 -12.53 9.98 -22.99
C PHE A 266 -13.66 9.21 -23.65
N LEU A 267 -13.44 8.75 -24.87
CA LEU A 267 -14.27 7.75 -25.49
C LEU A 267 -13.64 6.38 -25.26
N LYS A 268 -14.36 5.46 -24.64
CA LYS A 268 -13.88 4.11 -24.42
C LYS A 268 -14.70 3.18 -25.31
N PHE A 269 -14.03 2.54 -26.25
CA PHE A 269 -14.62 1.53 -27.12
C PHE A 269 -14.11 0.15 -26.68
N SER A 270 -15.01 -0.83 -26.57
CA SER A 270 -14.64 -2.24 -26.47
C SER A 270 -14.63 -2.85 -27.87
N ASN A 271 -13.63 -3.67 -28.16
CA ASN A 271 -13.67 -4.56 -29.31
C ASN A 271 -14.60 -5.74 -29.05
#